data_e26ed9149228ecc37e002931ce0381ab
#
_entry.id   e26ed9149228ecc37e002931ce0381ab
#
_cell.length_a   1.000
_cell.length_b   1.000
_cell.length_c   1.000
_cell.angle_alpha   90.00
_cell.angle_beta   90.00
_cell.angle_gamma   90.00
#
_symmetry.space_group_name_H-M   'P 1'
#
loop_
_entity.id
_entity.type
_entity.pdbx_description
1 polymer ?
#
loop_
_entity_poly.entity_id
_entity_poly.type
_entity_poly.pdbx_seq_one_letter_code
_entity_poly.pdbx_strand_id
1 'polypeptide(L)'
;MMRAILLHSFAILLLSLISASAAAQIRSPGSHPRYGVELEPHLVVQWAEEPWWDDEGIGVGLRASIPLIDNGPVRTINNNLAISFGLDWAHFDDCGRPYNDLCDADNIWFPVVVQWNFFLSKVVSLFPELGLGIQYSMLDWDGRIPNQCVRIDGVNVCDDDVDDIDLHLVLWFGARFALSNEIAFTVRLGVPSLLLGVSIFL
;
A
#
# COMPACT_ATOMS: atom_id res chain seq x y z
N MET A 1 -20.74 -25.56 -20.36
CA MET A 1 -21.45 -24.30 -20.57
C MET A 1 -22.33 -23.90 -19.38
N MET A 2 -23.23 -24.77 -18.90
CA MET A 2 -24.17 -24.45 -17.81
C MET A 2 -23.53 -24.02 -16.46
N ARG A 3 -22.36 -24.60 -16.08
CA ARG A 3 -21.64 -24.21 -14.84
C ARG A 3 -21.04 -22.80 -14.90
N ALA A 4 -20.56 -22.37 -16.06
CA ALA A 4 -20.03 -21.02 -16.24
C ALA A 4 -21.14 -19.95 -16.12
N ILE A 5 -22.32 -20.21 -16.69
CA ILE A 5 -23.49 -19.31 -16.62
C ILE A 5 -23.96 -19.15 -15.18
N LEU A 6 -24.01 -20.24 -14.40
CA LEU A 6 -24.40 -20.21 -12.99
C LEU A 6 -23.44 -19.39 -12.12
N LEU A 7 -22.10 -19.53 -12.35
CA LEU A 7 -21.11 -18.76 -11.63
C LEU A 7 -21.17 -17.26 -11.95
N HIS A 8 -21.37 -16.89 -13.21
CA HIS A 8 -21.54 -15.48 -13.59
C HIS A 8 -22.82 -14.88 -13.02
N SER A 9 -23.95 -15.63 -13.04
CA SER A 9 -25.22 -15.16 -12.48
C SER A 9 -25.15 -14.99 -10.96
N PHE A 10 -24.43 -15.86 -10.24
CA PHE A 10 -24.24 -15.76 -8.80
C PHE A 10 -23.31 -14.57 -8.45
N ALA A 11 -22.26 -14.32 -9.22
CA ALA A 11 -21.39 -13.18 -9.05
C ALA A 11 -22.12 -11.84 -9.29
N ILE A 12 -22.97 -11.76 -10.31
CA ILE A 12 -23.78 -10.57 -10.60
C ILE A 12 -24.81 -10.33 -9.47
N LEU A 13 -25.43 -11.37 -8.93
CA LEU A 13 -26.38 -11.26 -7.84
C LEU A 13 -25.69 -10.78 -6.55
N LEU A 14 -24.51 -11.32 -6.22
CA LEU A 14 -23.71 -10.86 -5.09
C LEU A 14 -23.29 -9.38 -5.23
N LEU A 15 -22.82 -8.99 -6.40
CA LEU A 15 -22.47 -7.59 -6.70
C LEU A 15 -23.67 -6.64 -6.57
N SER A 16 -24.87 -7.07 -6.98
CA SER A 16 -26.08 -6.26 -6.88
C SER A 16 -26.59 -6.08 -5.43
N LEU A 17 -26.45 -7.11 -4.59
CA LEU A 17 -26.80 -7.04 -3.16
C LEU A 17 -25.84 -6.13 -2.37
N ILE A 18 -24.56 -6.16 -2.69
CA ILE A 18 -23.55 -5.25 -2.10
C ILE A 18 -23.86 -3.81 -2.49
N SER A 19 -24.23 -3.57 -3.75
CA SER A 19 -24.51 -2.22 -4.27
C SER A 19 -25.70 -1.53 -3.59
N ALA A 20 -26.76 -2.26 -3.27
CA ALA A 20 -27.94 -1.69 -2.62
C ALA A 20 -27.67 -1.26 -1.17
N SER A 21 -26.89 -2.05 -0.43
CA SER A 21 -26.49 -1.74 0.95
C SER A 21 -25.48 -0.59 1.01
N ALA A 22 -24.59 -0.51 0.03
CA ALA A 22 -23.58 0.55 -0.09
C ALA A 22 -24.23 1.93 -0.31
N ALA A 23 -25.23 2.01 -1.18
CA ALA A 23 -25.93 3.27 -1.47
C ALA A 23 -26.65 3.88 -0.26
N ALA A 24 -27.03 3.05 0.72
CA ALA A 24 -27.74 3.52 1.92
C ALA A 24 -26.77 4.15 2.93
N GLN A 25 -25.62 3.57 3.18
CA GLN A 25 -24.71 4.07 4.22
C GLN A 25 -23.87 5.26 3.76
N ILE A 26 -23.45 5.31 2.49
CA ILE A 26 -22.71 6.47 1.98
C ILE A 26 -23.53 7.77 2.08
N ARG A 27 -24.86 7.70 2.06
CA ARG A 27 -25.76 8.83 2.22
C ARG A 27 -26.14 9.16 3.66
N SER A 28 -25.51 8.51 4.64
CA SER A 28 -25.75 8.71 6.07
C SER A 28 -24.51 9.28 6.76
N PRO A 29 -24.28 10.60 6.70
CA PRO A 29 -23.09 11.23 7.24
C PRO A 29 -22.85 10.86 8.70
N GLY A 30 -21.59 10.55 9.06
CA GLY A 30 -21.19 10.24 10.43
C GLY A 30 -21.68 8.90 10.98
N SER A 31 -22.21 7.99 10.14
CA SER A 31 -22.66 6.66 10.58
C SER A 31 -21.56 5.59 10.59
N HIS A 32 -20.31 5.96 10.30
CA HIS A 32 -19.16 5.08 10.42
C HIS A 32 -18.72 4.90 11.89
N PRO A 33 -18.01 3.81 12.22
CA PRO A 33 -17.40 3.62 13.54
C PRO A 33 -16.45 4.79 13.86
N ARG A 34 -16.48 5.27 15.10
CA ARG A 34 -15.53 6.27 15.59
C ARG A 34 -14.35 5.56 16.25
N TYR A 35 -13.15 6.00 15.95
CA TYR A 35 -11.91 5.49 16.51
C TYR A 35 -10.92 6.66 16.69
N GLY A 36 -10.02 6.51 17.63
CA GLY A 36 -8.96 7.51 17.86
C GLY A 36 -7.74 7.28 17.00
N VAL A 37 -7.38 6.01 16.81
CA VAL A 37 -6.23 5.57 16.01
C VAL A 37 -6.58 4.28 15.29
N GLU A 38 -6.11 4.14 14.07
CA GLU A 38 -6.08 2.88 13.35
C GLU A 38 -4.62 2.42 13.25
N LEU A 39 -4.34 1.17 13.65
CA LEU A 39 -3.06 0.51 13.46
C LEU A 39 -3.21 -0.59 12.43
N GLU A 40 -2.25 -0.69 11.50
CA GLU A 40 -2.31 -1.64 10.40
C GLU A 40 -0.95 -2.28 10.15
N PRO A 41 -0.66 -3.45 10.75
CA PRO A 41 0.37 -4.34 10.26
C PRO A 41 -0.02 -4.91 8.89
N HIS A 42 0.95 -4.98 7.96
CA HIS A 42 0.69 -5.43 6.59
C HIS A 42 1.90 -6.12 5.96
N LEU A 43 1.62 -6.92 4.94
CA LEU A 43 2.59 -7.44 3.99
C LEU A 43 2.78 -6.41 2.88
N VAL A 44 4.00 -6.31 2.39
CA VAL A 44 4.41 -5.44 1.28
C VAL A 44 4.81 -6.31 0.10
N VAL A 45 4.26 -6.02 -1.07
CA VAL A 45 4.77 -6.50 -2.36
C VAL A 45 5.10 -5.25 -3.15
N GLN A 46 6.38 -4.98 -3.32
CA GLN A 46 6.89 -3.80 -4.00
C GLN A 46 7.45 -4.19 -5.35
N TRP A 47 7.02 -3.52 -6.41
CA TRP A 47 7.65 -3.66 -7.73
C TRP A 47 8.72 -2.59 -7.91
N ALA A 48 9.76 -2.95 -8.63
CA ALA A 48 10.83 -2.04 -8.94
C ALA A 48 10.36 -0.83 -9.74
N GLU A 49 10.70 0.38 -9.30
CA GLU A 49 10.51 1.62 -10.06
C GLU A 49 11.80 2.04 -10.78
N GLU A 50 12.95 1.50 -10.35
CA GLU A 50 14.25 1.83 -10.88
C GLU A 50 14.68 0.85 -11.98
N PRO A 51 15.46 1.29 -12.98
CA PRO A 51 15.92 0.43 -14.07
C PRO A 51 16.89 -0.70 -13.62
N TRP A 52 17.21 -0.75 -12.33
CA TRP A 52 18.18 -1.67 -11.73
C TRP A 52 17.56 -2.96 -11.21
N TRP A 53 16.28 -2.95 -10.84
CA TRP A 53 15.60 -4.06 -10.18
C TRP A 53 14.54 -4.61 -11.12
N ASP A 54 14.72 -5.86 -11.53
CA ASP A 54 13.83 -6.53 -12.48
C ASP A 54 12.87 -7.50 -11.75
N ASP A 55 12.91 -7.50 -10.40
CA ASP A 55 12.15 -8.43 -9.56
C ASP A 55 11.21 -7.71 -8.57
N GLU A 56 10.35 -8.47 -7.93
CA GLU A 56 9.39 -8.00 -6.93
C GLU A 56 9.99 -8.14 -5.52
N GLY A 57 10.04 -7.05 -4.76
CA GLY A 57 10.42 -7.06 -3.35
C GLY A 57 9.27 -7.51 -2.47
N ILE A 58 9.56 -8.34 -1.47
CA ILE A 58 8.60 -8.81 -0.47
C ILE A 58 9.02 -8.32 0.90
N GLY A 59 8.05 -7.87 1.70
CA GLY A 59 8.35 -7.34 3.01
C GLY A 59 7.16 -7.19 3.93
N VAL A 60 7.36 -6.39 4.96
CA VAL A 60 6.36 -6.11 5.99
C VAL A 60 6.36 -4.64 6.35
N GLY A 61 5.24 -4.16 6.84
CA GLY A 61 5.12 -2.79 7.30
C GLY A 61 4.13 -2.61 8.43
N LEU A 62 4.15 -1.43 8.98
CA LEU A 62 3.20 -0.97 10.00
C LEU A 62 2.76 0.45 9.66
N ARG A 63 1.47 0.70 9.71
CA ARG A 63 0.88 2.01 9.49
C ARG A 63 0.01 2.43 10.65
N ALA A 64 0.02 3.73 10.96
CA ALA A 64 -0.89 4.37 11.89
C ALA A 64 -1.67 5.46 11.17
N SER A 65 -2.99 5.50 11.37
CA SER A 65 -3.86 6.54 10.82
C SER A 65 -4.66 7.19 11.93
N ILE A 66 -4.68 8.54 11.95
CA ILE A 66 -5.36 9.36 12.96
C ILE A 66 -6.45 10.17 12.26
N PRO A 67 -7.73 9.97 12.57
CA PRO A 67 -8.80 10.79 12.04
C PRO A 67 -8.62 12.26 12.45
N LEU A 68 -8.64 13.18 11.48
CA LEU A 68 -8.55 14.61 11.68
C LEU A 68 -9.94 15.28 11.65
N ILE A 69 -10.83 14.74 10.79
CA ILE A 69 -12.18 15.28 10.56
C ILE A 69 -13.13 14.11 10.47
N ASP A 70 -13.97 13.93 11.49
CA ASP A 70 -14.90 12.80 11.61
C ASP A 70 -15.96 12.76 10.50
N ASN A 71 -16.44 13.92 10.07
CA ASN A 71 -17.39 14.01 8.98
C ASN A 71 -16.79 14.83 7.84
N GLY A 72 -15.81 14.30 7.21
CA GLY A 72 -14.94 14.79 6.16
C GLY A 72 -15.33 16.03 5.34
N PRO A 73 -14.63 16.32 4.26
CA PRO A 73 -14.86 17.54 3.47
C PRO A 73 -16.26 17.61 2.84
N VAL A 74 -16.87 16.47 2.53
CA VAL A 74 -18.20 16.39 1.91
C VAL A 74 -19.24 16.02 2.96
N ARG A 75 -19.94 17.02 3.48
CA ARG A 75 -20.91 16.88 4.60
C ARG A 75 -22.15 16.06 4.28
N THR A 76 -22.42 15.77 3.01
CA THR A 76 -23.62 15.06 2.54
C THR A 76 -23.43 13.56 2.41
N ILE A 77 -22.20 13.08 2.61
CA ILE A 77 -21.86 11.66 2.52
C ILE A 77 -21.11 11.20 3.77
N ASN A 78 -21.12 9.88 3.98
CA ASN A 78 -20.41 9.24 5.08
C ASN A 78 -18.92 9.10 4.75
N ASN A 79 -18.11 10.01 5.29
CA ASN A 79 -16.68 10.08 5.01
C ASN A 79 -15.93 10.68 6.20
N ASN A 80 -14.65 10.38 6.32
CA ASN A 80 -13.73 11.08 7.21
C ASN A 80 -12.41 11.39 6.50
N LEU A 81 -11.63 12.27 7.09
CA LEU A 81 -10.27 12.60 6.67
C LEU A 81 -9.31 12.24 7.78
N ALA A 82 -8.26 11.50 7.46
CA ALA A 82 -7.22 11.09 8.38
C ALA A 82 -5.83 11.47 7.85
N ILE A 83 -4.87 11.60 8.77
CA ILE A 83 -3.45 11.56 8.43
C ILE A 83 -2.95 10.15 8.71
N SER A 84 -2.19 9.59 7.79
CA SER A 84 -1.59 8.27 7.90
C SER A 84 -0.08 8.35 7.71
N PHE A 85 0.67 7.63 8.54
CA PHE A 85 2.12 7.53 8.46
C PHE A 85 2.55 6.11 8.85
N GLY A 86 3.72 5.69 8.37
CA GLY A 86 4.15 4.32 8.60
C GLY A 86 5.60 4.07 8.27
N LEU A 87 5.93 2.79 8.33
CA LEU A 87 7.21 2.23 7.96
C LEU A 87 6.95 0.94 7.20
N ASP A 88 7.46 0.87 5.97
CA ASP A 88 7.39 -0.30 5.11
C ASP A 88 8.83 -0.73 4.82
N TRP A 89 9.14 -2.01 4.93
CA TRP A 89 10.40 -2.62 4.54
C TRP A 89 10.13 -3.69 3.50
N ALA A 90 10.93 -3.71 2.44
CA ALA A 90 10.88 -4.72 1.39
C ALA A 90 12.29 -5.14 1.00
N HIS A 91 12.50 -6.44 0.81
CA HIS A 91 13.72 -7.07 0.37
C HIS A 91 13.57 -7.57 -1.07
N PHE A 92 14.62 -7.39 -1.87
CA PHE A 92 14.73 -7.79 -3.26
C PHE A 92 15.92 -8.73 -3.38
N ASP A 93 15.68 -9.95 -3.88
CA ASP A 93 16.71 -10.98 -4.02
C ASP A 93 17.63 -10.75 -5.23
N ASP A 94 17.25 -9.89 -6.18
CA ASP A 94 17.96 -9.65 -7.45
C ASP A 94 18.00 -8.16 -7.81
N CYS A 95 19.12 -7.70 -8.35
CA CYS A 95 19.31 -6.32 -8.83
C CYS A 95 19.09 -6.15 -10.34
N GLY A 96 18.46 -7.11 -11.00
CA GLY A 96 18.17 -7.03 -12.45
C GLY A 96 19.35 -7.35 -13.37
N ARG A 97 19.02 -7.58 -14.65
CA ARG A 97 20.01 -7.98 -15.69
C ARG A 97 20.97 -6.83 -16.03
N PRO A 98 22.27 -7.11 -16.22
CA PRO A 98 22.93 -8.43 -16.31
C PRO A 98 23.51 -8.97 -15.00
N TYR A 99 23.14 -8.44 -13.85
CA TYR A 99 23.79 -8.67 -12.56
C TYR A 99 22.99 -9.56 -11.62
N ASN A 100 22.03 -10.31 -12.14
CA ASN A 100 21.27 -11.30 -11.39
C ASN A 100 22.20 -12.18 -10.54
N ASP A 101 21.81 -12.50 -9.32
CA ASP A 101 22.57 -13.29 -8.33
C ASP A 101 23.87 -12.62 -7.78
N LEU A 102 24.09 -11.33 -8.01
CA LEU A 102 25.32 -10.64 -7.57
C LEU A 102 25.05 -9.54 -6.53
N CYS A 103 23.81 -9.20 -6.27
CA CYS A 103 23.44 -8.18 -5.30
C CYS A 103 22.02 -8.39 -4.77
N ASP A 104 21.83 -7.98 -3.52
CA ASP A 104 20.55 -7.89 -2.84
C ASP A 104 20.23 -6.42 -2.55
N ALA A 105 18.95 -6.09 -2.41
CA ALA A 105 18.56 -4.74 -2.05
C ALA A 105 17.48 -4.72 -0.97
N ASP A 106 17.61 -3.77 -0.05
CA ASP A 106 16.61 -3.48 0.96
C ASP A 106 16.06 -2.08 0.77
N ASN A 107 14.74 -1.96 0.80
CA ASN A 107 14.03 -0.69 0.75
C ASN A 107 13.27 -0.44 2.03
N ILE A 108 13.47 0.74 2.60
CA ILE A 108 12.71 1.24 3.74
C ILE A 108 11.95 2.48 3.32
N TRP A 109 10.63 2.45 3.46
CA TRP A 109 9.73 3.56 3.15
C TRP A 109 9.13 4.18 4.39
N PHE A 110 9.11 5.51 4.45
CA PHE A 110 8.44 6.33 5.46
C PHE A 110 7.37 7.20 4.80
N PRO A 111 6.17 6.68 4.51
CA PRO A 111 5.10 7.48 3.94
C PRO A 111 4.41 8.34 5.00
N VAL A 112 4.04 9.56 4.59
CA VAL A 112 3.12 10.45 5.30
C VAL A 112 2.08 10.93 4.31
N VAL A 113 0.83 10.52 4.49
CA VAL A 113 -0.24 10.73 3.53
C VAL A 113 -1.51 11.25 4.20
N VAL A 114 -2.28 12.00 3.44
CA VAL A 114 -3.67 12.31 3.77
C VAL A 114 -4.54 11.21 3.19
N GLN A 115 -5.37 10.60 4.03
CA GLN A 115 -6.26 9.51 3.70
C GLN A 115 -7.71 10.00 3.77
N TRP A 116 -8.44 9.87 2.67
CA TRP A 116 -9.86 10.26 2.63
C TRP A 116 -10.75 9.02 2.55
N ASN A 117 -11.39 8.68 3.65
CA ASN A 117 -12.20 7.47 3.78
C ASN A 117 -13.64 7.71 3.35
N PHE A 118 -14.18 6.82 2.52
CA PHE A 118 -15.57 6.75 2.08
C PHE A 118 -16.21 5.45 2.56
N PHE A 119 -17.17 5.55 3.48
CA PHE A 119 -17.84 4.39 4.04
C PHE A 119 -19.06 4.03 3.21
N LEU A 120 -18.89 3.08 2.27
CA LEU A 120 -19.93 2.66 1.33
C LEU A 120 -21.01 1.83 2.02
N SER A 121 -20.58 0.94 2.93
CA SER A 121 -21.46 0.08 3.72
C SER A 121 -20.84 -0.18 5.10
N LYS A 122 -21.54 -0.94 5.97
CA LYS A 122 -20.99 -1.38 7.25
C LYS A 122 -19.75 -2.29 7.11
N VAL A 123 -19.58 -2.88 5.94
CA VAL A 123 -18.51 -3.85 5.66
C VAL A 123 -17.44 -3.25 4.76
N VAL A 124 -17.78 -2.36 3.84
CA VAL A 124 -16.85 -1.87 2.82
C VAL A 124 -16.62 -0.38 2.94
N SER A 125 -15.36 0.01 3.04
CA SER A 125 -14.93 1.39 2.84
C SER A 125 -13.82 1.44 1.79
N LEU A 126 -13.75 2.56 1.07
CA LEU A 126 -12.71 2.87 0.08
C LEU A 126 -11.98 4.13 0.52
N PHE A 127 -10.70 4.25 0.17
CA PHE A 127 -9.93 5.44 0.48
C PHE A 127 -8.80 5.70 -0.51
N PRO A 128 -8.77 6.86 -1.17
CA PRO A 128 -7.56 7.38 -1.78
C PRO A 128 -6.63 7.96 -0.71
N GLU A 129 -5.33 7.88 -0.98
CA GLU A 129 -4.26 8.46 -0.18
C GLU A 129 -3.33 9.27 -1.07
N LEU A 130 -2.94 10.45 -0.60
CA LEU A 130 -2.01 11.33 -1.29
C LEU A 130 -1.04 11.93 -0.26
N GLY A 131 0.24 11.95 -0.57
CA GLY A 131 1.25 12.51 0.30
C GLY A 131 2.68 12.37 -0.21
N LEU A 132 3.61 12.31 0.71
CA LEU A 132 5.03 12.17 0.45
C LEU A 132 5.56 10.93 1.15
N GLY A 133 6.57 10.30 0.56
CA GLY A 133 7.32 9.20 1.15
C GLY A 133 8.81 9.44 1.02
N ILE A 134 9.55 9.17 2.09
CA ILE A 134 11.00 9.10 2.06
C ILE A 134 11.35 7.63 1.86
N GLN A 135 12.12 7.34 0.83
CA GLN A 135 12.68 6.02 0.55
C GLN A 135 14.15 6.04 0.94
N TYR A 136 14.58 5.01 1.66
CA TYR A 136 15.97 4.69 1.92
C TYR A 136 16.26 3.33 1.30
N SER A 137 17.14 3.31 0.30
CA SER A 137 17.53 2.12 -0.45
C SER A 137 18.94 1.74 -0.05
N MET A 138 19.14 0.48 0.29
CA MET A 138 20.43 -0.12 0.60
C MET A 138 20.70 -1.20 -0.44
N LEU A 139 21.84 -1.12 -1.12
CA LEU A 139 22.29 -2.08 -2.12
C LEU A 139 23.53 -2.78 -1.59
N ASP A 140 23.46 -4.10 -1.42
CA ASP A 140 24.56 -4.96 -0.98
C ASP A 140 25.08 -5.80 -2.15
N TRP A 141 26.38 -5.74 -2.43
CA TRP A 141 27.03 -6.49 -3.50
C TRP A 141 27.72 -7.73 -2.94
N ASP A 142 27.40 -8.91 -3.47
CA ASP A 142 28.10 -10.16 -3.13
C ASP A 142 29.52 -10.19 -3.74
N GLY A 143 30.44 -9.46 -3.14
CA GLY A 143 31.88 -9.31 -3.29
C GLY A 143 32.69 -10.11 -4.34
N ARG A 144 32.07 -10.55 -5.43
CA ARG A 144 32.69 -11.38 -6.48
C ARG A 144 33.16 -10.63 -7.71
N ILE A 145 33.04 -9.30 -7.73
CA ILE A 145 33.56 -8.50 -8.84
C ILE A 145 34.89 -7.89 -8.41
N PRO A 146 36.04 -8.59 -8.58
CA PRO A 146 37.31 -8.04 -8.23
C PRO A 146 37.64 -6.89 -9.17
N ASN A 147 37.74 -5.66 -8.67
CA ASN A 147 38.28 -4.48 -9.35
C ASN A 147 37.53 -4.01 -10.62
N GLN A 148 36.27 -4.27 -10.80
CA GLN A 148 35.51 -3.69 -11.90
C GLN A 148 34.41 -2.79 -11.34
N CYS A 149 34.59 -1.47 -11.53
CA CYS A 149 33.50 -0.52 -11.33
C CYS A 149 32.47 -0.71 -12.44
N VAL A 150 31.23 -0.92 -12.07
CA VAL A 150 30.12 -0.91 -13.01
C VAL A 150 29.58 0.50 -13.11
N ARG A 151 29.45 1.01 -14.33
CA ARG A 151 28.87 2.34 -14.55
C ARG A 151 27.38 2.21 -14.70
N ILE A 152 26.67 2.62 -13.65
CA ILE A 152 25.23 2.60 -13.55
C ILE A 152 24.77 4.07 -13.62
N ASP A 153 23.97 4.45 -14.62
CA ASP A 153 23.47 5.82 -14.91
C ASP A 153 24.49 6.97 -14.77
N GLY A 154 25.74 6.67 -15.11
CA GLY A 154 26.81 7.66 -15.04
C GLY A 154 27.58 7.66 -13.72
N VAL A 155 27.15 6.91 -12.73
CA VAL A 155 27.88 6.67 -11.46
C VAL A 155 28.73 5.41 -11.60
N ASN A 156 30.00 5.47 -11.20
CA ASN A 156 30.85 4.28 -11.10
C ASN A 156 30.60 3.64 -9.73
N VAL A 157 29.89 2.52 -9.70
CA VAL A 157 29.71 1.70 -8.50
C VAL A 157 30.88 0.73 -8.43
N CYS A 158 31.72 0.89 -7.43
CA CYS A 158 32.90 0.08 -7.20
C CYS A 158 32.78 -0.51 -5.80
N ASP A 159 32.57 -1.78 -5.66
CA ASP A 159 32.83 -2.62 -4.46
C ASP A 159 32.41 -2.07 -3.07
N ASP A 160 31.57 -1.02 -3.04
CA ASP A 160 31.06 -0.41 -1.81
C ASP A 160 29.54 -0.47 -1.82
N ASP A 161 28.93 -0.72 -0.66
CA ASP A 161 27.50 -0.61 -0.43
C ASP A 161 27.02 0.78 -0.84
N VAL A 162 25.94 0.85 -1.60
CA VAL A 162 25.39 2.14 -2.08
C VAL A 162 24.09 2.40 -1.34
N ASP A 163 24.10 3.44 -0.52
CA ASP A 163 22.93 3.95 0.15
C ASP A 163 22.36 5.16 -0.62
N ASP A 164 21.07 5.18 -0.83
CA ASP A 164 20.39 6.33 -1.45
C ASP A 164 19.14 6.73 -0.67
N ILE A 165 18.85 8.04 -0.69
CA ILE A 165 17.66 8.61 -0.02
C ILE A 165 16.91 9.46 -1.01
N ASP A 166 15.67 9.06 -1.31
CA ASP A 166 14.80 9.75 -2.24
C ASP A 166 13.49 10.21 -1.60
N LEU A 167 12.97 11.30 -2.12
CA LEU A 167 11.65 11.82 -1.78
C LEU A 167 10.68 11.61 -2.94
N HIS A 168 9.62 10.84 -2.70
CA HIS A 168 8.62 10.50 -3.70
C HIS A 168 7.24 11.07 -3.38
N LEU A 169 6.48 11.37 -4.43
CA LEU A 169 5.06 11.59 -4.31
C LEU A 169 4.36 10.23 -4.18
N VAL A 170 3.55 10.09 -3.14
CA VAL A 170 2.81 8.86 -2.85
C VAL A 170 1.35 9.02 -3.26
N LEU A 171 0.86 8.09 -4.08
CA LEU A 171 -0.54 7.97 -4.45
C LEU A 171 -0.98 6.53 -4.32
N TRP A 172 -1.85 6.26 -3.35
CA TRP A 172 -2.45 4.94 -3.16
C TRP A 172 -3.96 5.01 -3.20
N PHE A 173 -4.56 3.87 -3.54
CA PHE A 173 -5.98 3.62 -3.43
C PHE A 173 -6.21 2.37 -2.61
N GLY A 174 -7.01 2.46 -1.56
CA GLY A 174 -7.25 1.35 -0.65
C GLY A 174 -8.72 0.99 -0.50
N ALA A 175 -8.93 -0.24 -0.08
CA ALA A 175 -10.21 -0.79 0.32
C ALA A 175 -10.10 -1.49 1.67
N ARG A 176 -11.10 -1.33 2.53
CA ARG A 176 -11.25 -2.09 3.78
C ARG A 176 -12.51 -2.92 3.76
N PHE A 177 -12.38 -4.11 4.32
CA PHE A 177 -13.47 -5.06 4.52
C PHE A 177 -13.58 -5.33 6.02
N ALA A 178 -14.56 -4.68 6.68
CA ALA A 178 -14.76 -4.79 8.11
C ALA A 178 -15.17 -6.24 8.49
N LEU A 179 -14.43 -6.84 9.39
CA LEU A 179 -14.72 -8.13 10.02
C LEU A 179 -15.49 -7.93 11.33
N SER A 180 -15.23 -6.83 12.01
CA SER A 180 -15.92 -6.36 13.20
C SER A 180 -15.91 -4.83 13.25
N ASN A 181 -16.38 -4.23 14.35
CA ASN A 181 -16.24 -2.78 14.55
C ASN A 181 -14.80 -2.34 14.81
N GLU A 182 -13.95 -3.26 15.23
CA GLU A 182 -12.58 -3.00 15.66
C GLU A 182 -11.54 -3.54 14.69
N ILE A 183 -11.92 -4.45 13.76
CA ILE A 183 -10.98 -5.13 12.87
C ILE A 183 -11.50 -5.12 11.43
N ALA A 184 -10.61 -4.79 10.49
CA ALA A 184 -10.88 -4.89 9.06
C ALA A 184 -9.68 -5.53 8.33
N PHE A 185 -9.95 -6.25 7.26
CA PHE A 185 -8.95 -6.60 6.26
C PHE A 185 -8.77 -5.41 5.32
N THR A 186 -7.52 -5.04 5.03
CA THR A 186 -7.18 -3.87 4.23
C THR A 186 -6.29 -4.25 3.05
N VAL A 187 -6.60 -3.69 1.90
CA VAL A 187 -5.81 -3.80 0.68
C VAL A 187 -5.49 -2.39 0.20
N ARG A 188 -4.22 -2.10 -0.12
CA ARG A 188 -3.80 -0.87 -0.80
C ARG A 188 -3.04 -1.21 -2.07
N LEU A 189 -3.33 -0.46 -3.10
CA LEU A 189 -2.65 -0.53 -4.38
C LEU A 189 -2.22 0.88 -4.79
N GLY A 190 -1.00 1.04 -5.16
CA GLY A 190 -0.42 2.31 -5.64
C GLY A 190 1.01 2.10 -6.09
N VAL A 191 1.70 3.20 -6.35
CA VAL A 191 3.11 3.15 -6.73
C VAL A 191 3.93 3.39 -5.46
N PRO A 192 4.93 2.55 -5.16
CA PRO A 192 5.42 1.39 -5.91
C PRO A 192 4.90 0.02 -5.42
N SER A 193 3.82 -0.07 -4.65
CA SER A 193 3.52 -1.30 -3.89
C SER A 193 2.05 -1.70 -3.81
N LEU A 194 1.84 -3.00 -3.56
CA LEU A 194 0.61 -3.60 -3.06
C LEU A 194 0.80 -3.94 -1.58
N LEU A 195 -0.11 -3.47 -0.73
CA LEU A 195 -0.10 -3.75 0.71
C LEU A 195 -1.35 -4.56 1.08
N LEU A 196 -1.14 -5.63 1.84
CA LEU A 196 -2.20 -6.51 2.34
C LEU A 196 -2.12 -6.56 3.87
N GLY A 197 -3.09 -5.97 4.56
CA GLY A 197 -3.02 -5.75 5.99
C GLY A 197 -4.28 -6.04 6.77
N VAL A 198 -4.16 -5.88 8.07
CA VAL A 198 -5.25 -5.92 9.02
C VAL A 198 -5.28 -4.61 9.78
N SER A 199 -6.36 -3.84 9.59
CA SER A 199 -6.60 -2.61 10.35
C SER A 199 -7.25 -2.93 11.69
N ILE A 200 -6.70 -2.36 12.76
CA ILE A 200 -7.17 -2.45 14.14
C ILE A 200 -7.57 -1.03 14.56
N PHE A 201 -8.84 -0.81 14.87
CA PHE A 201 -9.39 0.48 15.28
C PHE A 201 -9.45 0.57 16.81
N LEU A 202 -8.79 1.61 17.38
CA LEU A 202 -8.62 1.86 18.82
C LEU A 202 -9.30 3.17 19.25
#